data_141c8ca92806966bacd1060717c96bc8
#
_entry.id   141c8ca92806966bacd1060717c96bc8
#
_cell.length_a   1.000
_cell.length_b   1.000
_cell.length_c   1.000
_cell.angle_alpha   90.00
_cell.angle_beta   90.00
_cell.angle_gamma   90.00
#
_symmetry.space_group_name_H-M   'P 1'
#
loop_
_entity.id
_entity.type
_entity.pdbx_description
1 polymer ?
#
loop_
_entity_poly.entity_id
_entity_poly.type
_entity_poly.pdbx_seq_one_letter_code
_entity_poly.pdbx_strand_id
1 'polypeptide(L)'
;MRDLILAMLLTLMPLAVGATEASESKPLKIVTVSPISHSLVTAMVENTPIQVTYLPPKRLPVSRIPSWIKKNKTRKFDQFDAYVSMRSVKPQFDLYASVRQSNIRVVEIDIAEALLPKGEKVVLLNQQEYFWLNNNNLLLMLGILKRDLVSLWPQFSAMFNTNQQALSSQIRSINRASNELLIKHDVAFMVANAKRAPFVNGFATDLATQQDAQALGLNYLLVDKVKKSPSPNTWHIDDFSRFKKAPLVARLKSNFNALSQTLSQL
;
A
#
# COMPACT_ATOMS: atom_id res chain seq x y z
N MET A 1 69.04 4.18 63.09
CA MET A 1 67.66 4.21 63.20
C MET A 1 67.27 5.03 62.07
N ARG A 2 66.91 4.39 60.93
CA ARG A 2 66.74 5.05 59.67
C ARG A 2 65.39 4.62 59.16
N ASP A 3 64.48 5.61 59.09
CA ASP A 3 63.11 5.49 58.56
C ASP A 3 63.13 5.32 57.08
N LEU A 4 62.58 4.24 56.59
CA LEU A 4 62.44 3.98 55.17
C LEU A 4 60.98 4.31 54.75
N ILE A 5 60.79 5.48 54.13
CA ILE A 5 59.51 5.89 53.58
C ILE A 5 59.37 5.27 52.15
N LEU A 6 58.44 4.34 51.99
CA LEU A 6 58.11 3.73 50.73
C LEU A 6 57.04 4.56 50.09
N ALA A 7 57.39 5.35 49.03
CA ALA A 7 56.48 6.11 48.24
C ALA A 7 55.84 5.20 47.20
N MET A 8 54.56 4.94 47.37
CA MET A 8 53.74 4.16 46.38
C MET A 8 53.27 5.10 45.27
N LEU A 9 53.88 5.03 44.08
CA LEU A 9 53.48 5.78 42.91
C LEU A 9 52.25 5.13 42.26
N LEU A 10 51.08 5.71 42.46
CA LEU A 10 49.84 5.31 41.82
C LEU A 10 49.82 5.89 40.38
N THR A 11 50.10 5.09 39.36
CA THR A 11 49.96 5.47 37.97
C THR A 11 48.48 5.44 37.57
N LEU A 12 47.83 6.59 37.43
CA LEU A 12 46.53 6.76 36.77
C LEU A 12 46.70 6.48 35.28
N MET A 13 46.24 5.33 34.84
CA MET A 13 46.01 5.09 33.38
C MET A 13 44.72 5.82 32.96
N PRO A 14 44.74 6.70 31.96
CA PRO A 14 43.50 7.23 31.38
C PRO A 14 42.80 6.11 30.64
N LEU A 15 41.61 5.71 31.09
CA LEU A 15 40.64 4.94 30.31
C LEU A 15 40.24 5.81 29.11
N ALA A 16 40.82 5.53 27.92
CA ALA A 16 40.33 6.02 26.66
C ALA A 16 38.97 5.38 26.43
N VAL A 17 37.89 6.08 26.80
CA VAL A 17 36.54 5.78 26.33
C VAL A 17 36.55 6.02 24.82
N GLY A 18 36.73 4.94 24.08
CA GLY A 18 36.53 4.95 22.62
C GLY A 18 35.09 5.36 22.35
N ALA A 19 34.86 6.60 21.92
CA ALA A 19 33.63 6.99 21.32
C ALA A 19 33.45 6.11 20.08
N THR A 20 32.58 5.11 20.18
CA THR A 20 32.11 4.34 19.04
C THR A 20 31.36 5.36 18.17
N GLU A 21 32.00 5.88 17.14
CA GLU A 21 31.33 6.62 16.08
C GLU A 21 30.20 5.71 15.60
N ALA A 22 28.97 6.08 15.96
CA ALA A 22 27.79 5.47 15.38
C ALA A 22 27.88 5.73 13.86
N SER A 23 28.34 4.71 13.12
CA SER A 23 28.32 4.72 11.67
C SER A 23 26.90 5.09 11.25
N GLU A 24 26.69 6.30 10.74
CA GLU A 24 25.42 6.71 10.17
C GLU A 24 25.09 5.72 9.04
N SER A 25 24.31 4.71 9.37
CA SER A 25 23.86 3.74 8.39
C SER A 25 23.04 4.48 7.35
N LYS A 26 23.48 4.41 6.08
CA LYS A 26 22.76 5.00 4.95
C LYS A 26 21.28 4.59 5.03
N PRO A 27 20.34 5.56 4.96
CA PRO A 27 18.92 5.25 5.08
C PRO A 27 18.48 4.29 3.96
N LEU A 28 17.77 3.23 4.35
CA LEU A 28 17.18 2.28 3.42
C LEU A 28 16.08 2.95 2.59
N LYS A 29 16.02 2.67 1.28
CA LYS A 29 15.13 3.35 0.35
C LYS A 29 14.32 2.36 -0.47
N ILE A 30 13.00 2.49 -0.37
CA ILE A 30 12.04 1.78 -1.24
C ILE A 30 11.50 2.75 -2.28
N VAL A 31 11.36 2.27 -3.51
CA VAL A 31 10.76 3.03 -4.59
C VAL A 31 9.50 2.37 -5.12
N THR A 32 8.50 3.19 -5.52
CA THR A 32 7.21 2.77 -6.03
C THR A 32 6.80 3.61 -7.23
N VAL A 33 5.96 3.05 -8.12
CA VAL A 33 5.46 3.75 -9.32
C VAL A 33 3.94 3.90 -9.34
N SER A 34 3.20 3.22 -8.47
CA SER A 34 1.74 3.34 -8.40
C SER A 34 1.27 3.96 -7.09
N PRO A 35 0.16 4.73 -7.09
CA PRO A 35 -0.35 5.34 -5.88
C PRO A 35 -0.72 4.33 -4.80
N ILE A 36 -1.26 3.16 -5.20
CA ILE A 36 -1.62 2.11 -4.24
C ILE A 36 -0.38 1.44 -3.65
N SER A 37 0.62 1.08 -4.46
CA SER A 37 1.88 0.51 -3.95
C SER A 37 2.55 1.47 -2.97
N HIS A 38 2.56 2.77 -3.28
CA HIS A 38 3.10 3.78 -2.38
C HIS A 38 2.35 3.82 -1.04
N SER A 39 1.00 3.81 -1.08
CA SER A 39 0.19 3.82 0.15
C SER A 39 0.40 2.57 1.01
N LEU A 40 0.49 1.39 0.38
CA LEU A 40 0.74 0.11 1.07
C LEU A 40 2.13 0.09 1.72
N VAL A 41 3.16 0.43 0.95
CA VAL A 41 4.54 0.42 1.45
C VAL A 41 4.72 1.43 2.57
N THR A 42 4.23 2.66 2.40
CA THR A 42 4.34 3.70 3.45
C THR A 42 3.69 3.25 4.75
N ALA A 43 2.51 2.63 4.69
CA ALA A 43 1.84 2.12 5.88
C ALA A 43 2.56 0.90 6.48
N MET A 44 3.17 0.05 5.66
CA MET A 44 3.88 -1.15 6.12
C MET A 44 5.19 -0.82 6.83
N VAL A 45 5.92 0.21 6.37
CA VAL A 45 7.21 0.60 6.96
C VAL A 45 7.08 1.72 7.99
N GLU A 46 5.87 2.03 8.44
CA GLU A 46 5.63 3.05 9.46
C GLU A 46 6.45 2.75 10.73
N ASN A 47 7.02 3.78 11.34
CA ASN A 47 7.92 3.68 12.50
C ASN A 47 9.24 2.91 12.25
N THR A 48 9.66 2.76 10.99
CA THR A 48 11.00 2.28 10.62
C THR A 48 11.82 3.41 9.98
N PRO A 49 13.16 3.30 9.92
CA PRO A 49 14.00 4.30 9.24
C PRO A 49 13.96 4.20 7.70
N ILE A 50 13.04 3.40 7.14
CA ILE A 50 12.95 3.16 5.70
C ILE A 50 12.21 4.30 5.01
N GLN A 51 12.85 4.89 4.01
CA GLN A 51 12.27 5.96 3.20
C GLN A 51 11.53 5.42 1.99
N VAL A 52 10.34 5.93 1.73
CA VAL A 52 9.51 5.52 0.57
C VAL A 52 9.41 6.65 -0.44
N THR A 53 9.83 6.37 -1.67
CA THR A 53 9.81 7.32 -2.78
C THR A 53 8.74 6.93 -3.82
N TYR A 54 7.92 7.90 -4.22
CA TYR A 54 6.99 7.78 -5.34
C TYR A 54 7.60 8.48 -6.56
N LEU A 55 7.97 7.73 -7.62
CA LEU A 55 8.69 8.26 -8.78
C LEU A 55 7.87 9.12 -9.73
N PRO A 56 6.62 8.70 -10.11
CA PRO A 56 5.86 9.51 -11.06
C PRO A 56 5.48 10.88 -10.49
N PRO A 57 5.21 11.88 -11.34
CA PRO A 57 4.68 13.16 -10.88
C PRO A 57 3.41 12.96 -10.03
N LYS A 58 3.33 13.59 -8.86
CA LYS A 58 2.21 13.42 -7.89
C LYS A 58 0.83 13.71 -8.49
N ARG A 59 0.75 14.59 -9.50
CA ARG A 59 -0.50 14.92 -10.21
C ARG A 59 -0.88 13.92 -11.30
N LEU A 60 0.02 12.99 -11.65
CA LEU A 60 -0.21 12.05 -12.73
C LEU A 60 -1.26 10.99 -12.31
N PRO A 61 -2.36 10.80 -13.08
CA PRO A 61 -3.29 9.72 -12.79
C PRO A 61 -2.70 8.35 -13.16
N VAL A 62 -3.15 7.31 -12.47
CA VAL A 62 -2.67 5.93 -12.66
C VAL A 62 -2.75 5.47 -14.12
N SER A 63 -3.77 5.87 -14.86
CA SER A 63 -3.94 5.54 -16.28
C SER A 63 -2.85 6.10 -17.20
N ARG A 64 -2.09 7.09 -16.75
CA ARG A 64 -0.98 7.71 -17.49
C ARG A 64 0.40 7.19 -17.08
N ILE A 65 0.47 6.38 -16.03
CA ILE A 65 1.74 5.79 -15.54
C ILE A 65 2.43 4.96 -16.63
N PRO A 66 1.76 4.10 -17.42
CA PRO A 66 2.42 3.34 -18.48
C PRO A 66 3.13 4.23 -19.51
N SER A 67 2.48 5.32 -19.94
CA SER A 67 3.08 6.28 -20.87
C SER A 67 4.26 7.03 -20.25
N TRP A 68 4.17 7.35 -18.94
CA TRP A 68 5.26 7.97 -18.21
C TRP A 68 6.46 7.01 -18.08
N ILE A 69 6.23 5.74 -17.73
CA ILE A 69 7.27 4.71 -17.67
C ILE A 69 7.98 4.58 -19.02
N LYS A 70 7.21 4.45 -20.11
CA LYS A 70 7.79 4.35 -21.47
C LYS A 70 8.76 5.50 -21.78
N LYS A 71 8.43 6.73 -21.36
CA LYS A 71 9.26 7.92 -21.58
C LYS A 71 10.49 7.99 -20.66
N ASN A 72 10.49 7.25 -19.55
CA ASN A 72 11.54 7.31 -18.53
C ASN A 72 12.39 6.04 -18.44
N LYS A 73 12.27 5.09 -19.37
CA LYS A 73 13.01 3.82 -19.38
C LYS A 73 14.54 3.98 -19.38
N THR A 74 15.04 5.04 -20.00
CA THR A 74 16.48 5.33 -20.09
C THR A 74 16.97 6.35 -19.06
N ARG A 75 16.06 6.83 -18.19
CA ARG A 75 16.39 7.81 -17.15
C ARG A 75 17.24 7.14 -16.06
N LYS A 76 18.30 7.82 -15.61
CA LYS A 76 19.02 7.45 -14.39
C LYS A 76 18.17 7.84 -13.17
N PHE A 77 18.03 6.91 -12.23
CA PHE A 77 17.32 7.09 -10.97
C PHE A 77 18.32 7.12 -9.81
N ASP A 78 17.86 7.55 -8.63
CA ASP A 78 18.63 7.41 -7.40
C ASP A 78 18.85 5.92 -7.07
N GLN A 79 19.79 5.66 -6.17
CA GLN A 79 20.00 4.30 -5.67
C GLN A 79 18.90 3.96 -4.66
N PHE A 80 18.18 2.89 -4.94
CA PHE A 80 17.16 2.30 -4.08
C PHE A 80 17.57 0.89 -3.68
N ASP A 81 17.12 0.44 -2.51
CA ASP A 81 17.40 -0.91 -1.99
C ASP A 81 16.31 -1.89 -2.41
N ALA A 82 15.06 -1.42 -2.54
CA ALA A 82 13.95 -2.20 -3.07
C ALA A 82 13.08 -1.40 -4.04
N TYR A 83 12.51 -2.11 -5.01
CA TYR A 83 11.50 -1.62 -5.96
C TYR A 83 10.21 -2.42 -5.78
N VAL A 84 9.11 -1.75 -5.42
CA VAL A 84 7.83 -2.43 -5.26
C VAL A 84 6.99 -2.30 -6.51
N SER A 85 6.71 -3.44 -7.13
CA SER A 85 6.00 -3.60 -8.39
C SER A 85 4.66 -4.34 -8.24
N MET A 86 3.92 -4.41 -9.33
CA MET A 86 2.77 -5.30 -9.58
C MET A 86 2.95 -5.93 -10.96
N ARG A 87 4.16 -6.27 -11.34
CA ARG A 87 4.53 -6.69 -12.69
C ARG A 87 3.79 -7.96 -13.13
N SER A 88 3.60 -8.90 -12.22
CA SER A 88 2.88 -10.15 -12.48
C SER A 88 1.47 -9.95 -13.04
N VAL A 89 0.80 -8.85 -12.64
CA VAL A 89 -0.58 -8.53 -13.08
C VAL A 89 -0.69 -7.22 -13.86
N LYS A 90 0.28 -6.33 -13.74
CA LYS A 90 0.32 -5.01 -14.43
C LYS A 90 1.72 -4.78 -15.04
N PRO A 91 2.16 -5.58 -16.02
CA PRO A 91 3.49 -5.45 -16.61
C PRO A 91 3.75 -4.07 -17.21
N GLN A 92 2.71 -3.33 -17.60
CA GLN A 92 2.83 -1.96 -18.08
C GLN A 92 3.24 -0.94 -16.99
N PHE A 93 3.24 -1.35 -15.71
CA PHE A 93 3.74 -0.54 -14.58
C PHE A 93 5.17 -0.88 -14.19
N ASP A 94 5.84 -1.73 -14.96
CA ASP A 94 7.20 -2.16 -14.66
C ASP A 94 8.25 -1.12 -15.10
N LEU A 95 9.08 -0.71 -14.15
CA LEU A 95 10.25 0.14 -14.32
C LEU A 95 11.51 -0.47 -13.68
N TYR A 96 11.44 -1.74 -13.23
CA TYR A 96 12.50 -2.39 -12.49
C TYR A 96 13.84 -2.37 -13.21
N ALA A 97 13.86 -2.74 -14.50
CA ALA A 97 15.09 -2.75 -15.29
C ALA A 97 15.80 -1.38 -15.29
N SER A 98 15.06 -0.29 -15.36
CA SER A 98 15.62 1.07 -15.35
C SER A 98 16.15 1.47 -13.96
N VAL A 99 15.43 1.11 -12.90
CA VAL A 99 15.89 1.35 -11.52
C VAL A 99 17.14 0.54 -11.22
N ARG A 100 17.20 -0.70 -11.68
CA ARG A 100 18.35 -1.61 -11.50
C ARG A 100 19.63 -1.11 -12.18
N GLN A 101 19.53 -0.32 -13.23
CA GLN A 101 20.71 0.30 -13.87
C GLN A 101 21.48 1.24 -12.91
N SER A 102 20.78 1.85 -11.94
CA SER A 102 21.40 2.72 -10.94
C SER A 102 21.91 1.96 -9.69
N ASN A 103 21.34 0.81 -9.40
CA ASN A 103 21.77 -0.08 -8.32
C ASN A 103 21.46 -1.54 -8.68
N ILE A 104 22.49 -2.31 -9.06
CA ILE A 104 22.35 -3.72 -9.43
C ILE A 104 21.83 -4.60 -8.27
N ARG A 105 22.00 -4.15 -7.02
CA ARG A 105 21.56 -4.86 -5.81
C ARG A 105 20.11 -4.57 -5.43
N VAL A 106 19.39 -3.71 -6.18
CA VAL A 106 18.00 -3.44 -5.89
C VAL A 106 17.17 -4.72 -5.97
N VAL A 107 16.37 -4.97 -4.93
CA VAL A 107 15.48 -6.15 -4.88
C VAL A 107 14.11 -5.75 -5.39
N GLU A 108 13.54 -6.55 -6.29
CA GLU A 108 12.14 -6.39 -6.70
C GLU A 108 11.22 -7.12 -5.73
N ILE A 109 10.15 -6.44 -5.31
CA ILE A 109 9.03 -6.98 -4.52
C ILE A 109 7.77 -6.84 -5.37
N ASP A 110 7.30 -7.94 -5.97
CA ASP A 110 6.04 -7.95 -6.71
C ASP A 110 4.89 -8.30 -5.76
N ILE A 111 4.14 -7.28 -5.34
CA ILE A 111 3.06 -7.41 -4.34
C ILE A 111 1.79 -8.07 -4.88
N ALA A 112 1.76 -8.46 -6.13
CA ALA A 112 0.62 -9.16 -6.77
C ALA A 112 0.96 -10.59 -7.17
N GLU A 113 2.17 -11.04 -6.94
CA GLU A 113 2.59 -12.42 -7.11
C GLU A 113 1.99 -13.32 -6.01
N ALA A 114 1.98 -14.63 -6.24
CA ALA A 114 1.44 -15.57 -5.25
C ALA A 114 2.14 -15.49 -3.89
N LEU A 115 1.39 -15.54 -2.81
CA LEU A 115 1.94 -15.52 -1.45
C LEU A 115 2.85 -16.72 -1.18
N LEU A 116 2.47 -17.88 -1.69
CA LEU A 116 3.24 -19.13 -1.63
C LEU A 116 3.24 -19.79 -3.01
N PRO A 117 4.21 -20.67 -3.33
CA PRO A 117 4.14 -21.51 -4.52
C PRO A 117 2.83 -22.29 -4.52
N LYS A 118 2.00 -22.15 -5.58
CA LYS A 118 0.64 -22.72 -5.70
C LYS A 118 -0.37 -22.24 -4.64
N GLY A 119 -0.04 -21.20 -3.87
CA GLY A 119 -0.93 -20.61 -2.87
C GLY A 119 -1.87 -19.55 -3.43
N GLU A 120 -2.52 -18.82 -2.51
CA GLU A 120 -3.41 -17.72 -2.85
C GLU A 120 -2.68 -16.64 -3.65
N LYS A 121 -3.31 -16.17 -4.70
CA LYS A 121 -2.85 -15.09 -5.57
C LYS A 121 -3.95 -14.07 -5.78
N VAL A 122 -3.56 -12.90 -6.21
CA VAL A 122 -4.50 -11.82 -6.54
C VAL A 122 -5.49 -12.29 -7.60
N VAL A 123 -6.78 -12.09 -7.33
CA VAL A 123 -7.87 -12.43 -8.26
C VAL A 123 -8.09 -11.26 -9.21
N LEU A 124 -8.12 -11.56 -10.50
CA LEU A 124 -8.41 -10.62 -11.57
C LEU A 124 -9.69 -11.00 -12.29
N LEU A 125 -10.55 -10.03 -12.55
CA LEU A 125 -11.73 -10.16 -13.42
C LEU A 125 -11.35 -9.82 -14.87
N ASN A 126 -10.56 -8.78 -15.07
CA ASN A 126 -10.02 -8.38 -16.35
C ASN A 126 -8.71 -7.60 -16.20
N GLN A 127 -7.97 -7.39 -17.30
CA GLN A 127 -6.66 -6.73 -17.25
C GLN A 127 -6.70 -5.21 -16.98
N GLN A 128 -7.84 -4.56 -17.16
CA GLN A 128 -7.98 -3.11 -17.06
C GLN A 128 -8.48 -2.63 -15.70
N GLU A 129 -8.86 -3.54 -14.84
CA GLU A 129 -9.44 -3.26 -13.54
C GLU A 129 -8.44 -2.71 -12.50
N TYR A 130 -8.99 -2.08 -11.49
CA TYR A 130 -8.26 -1.70 -10.27
C TYR A 130 -8.42 -2.81 -9.22
N PHE A 131 -7.75 -3.95 -9.46
CA PHE A 131 -7.87 -5.17 -8.65
C PHE A 131 -7.58 -4.94 -7.16
N TRP A 132 -6.78 -3.92 -6.83
CA TRP A 132 -6.49 -3.51 -5.47
C TRP A 132 -7.69 -2.91 -4.71
N LEU A 133 -8.81 -2.65 -5.39
CA LEU A 133 -10.04 -2.20 -4.76
C LEU A 133 -10.80 -3.35 -4.09
N ASN A 134 -10.54 -4.59 -4.48
CA ASN A 134 -11.04 -5.75 -3.77
C ASN A 134 -10.29 -5.91 -2.44
N ASN A 135 -11.01 -5.93 -1.32
CA ASN A 135 -10.41 -5.99 0.02
C ASN A 135 -9.59 -7.26 0.24
N ASN A 136 -9.98 -8.40 -0.35
CA ASN A 136 -9.21 -9.64 -0.25
C ASN A 136 -7.88 -9.51 -0.99
N ASN A 137 -7.89 -8.94 -2.20
CA ASN A 137 -6.66 -8.65 -2.93
C ASN A 137 -5.76 -7.69 -2.15
N LEU A 138 -6.32 -6.66 -1.53
CA LEU A 138 -5.57 -5.69 -0.73
C LEU A 138 -4.89 -6.36 0.47
N LEU A 139 -5.60 -7.24 1.19
CA LEU A 139 -5.06 -8.03 2.30
C LEU A 139 -3.95 -8.97 1.84
N LEU A 140 -4.11 -9.60 0.68
CA LEU A 140 -3.12 -10.48 0.08
C LEU A 140 -1.85 -9.72 -0.31
N MET A 141 -2.01 -8.56 -0.95
CA MET A 141 -0.88 -7.66 -1.28
C MET A 141 -0.09 -7.25 -0.03
N LEU A 142 -0.78 -6.97 1.09
CA LEU A 142 -0.13 -6.69 2.37
C LEU A 142 0.65 -7.91 2.91
N GLY A 143 0.09 -9.10 2.78
CA GLY A 143 0.75 -10.35 3.18
C GLY A 143 2.03 -10.62 2.38
N ILE A 144 1.98 -10.45 1.05
CA ILE A 144 3.13 -10.59 0.16
C ILE A 144 4.20 -9.54 0.51
N LEU A 145 3.81 -8.28 0.61
CA LEU A 145 4.73 -7.19 0.97
C LEU A 145 5.42 -7.45 2.30
N LYS A 146 4.68 -7.89 3.33
CA LYS A 146 5.26 -8.26 4.63
C LYS A 146 6.29 -9.38 4.49
N ARG A 147 5.93 -10.48 3.80
CA ARG A 147 6.84 -11.63 3.60
C ARG A 147 8.18 -11.17 3.05
N ASP A 148 8.15 -10.36 1.99
CA ASP A 148 9.36 -9.98 1.27
C ASP A 148 10.17 -8.93 2.03
N LEU A 149 9.51 -7.99 2.72
CA LEU A 149 10.19 -7.04 3.60
C LEU A 149 10.87 -7.72 4.81
N VAL A 150 10.24 -8.73 5.41
CA VAL A 150 10.84 -9.53 6.49
C VAL A 150 12.06 -10.31 5.99
N SER A 151 11.97 -10.87 4.79
CA SER A 151 13.10 -11.55 4.15
C SER A 151 14.26 -10.60 3.85
N LEU A 152 13.96 -9.39 3.37
CA LEU A 152 14.96 -8.40 2.99
C LEU A 152 15.59 -7.69 4.19
N TRP A 153 14.79 -7.39 5.21
CA TRP A 153 15.23 -6.66 6.41
C TRP A 153 14.69 -7.31 7.70
N PRO A 154 15.23 -8.47 8.10
CA PRO A 154 14.74 -9.23 9.25
C PRO A 154 14.83 -8.47 10.57
N GLN A 155 15.74 -7.49 10.70
CA GLN A 155 15.85 -6.62 11.87
C GLN A 155 14.59 -5.78 12.16
N PHE A 156 13.73 -5.55 11.16
CA PHE A 156 12.45 -4.84 11.31
C PHE A 156 11.23 -5.77 11.32
N SER A 157 11.43 -7.08 11.39
CA SER A 157 10.36 -8.09 11.28
C SER A 157 9.23 -7.87 12.29
N ALA A 158 9.57 -7.54 13.54
CA ALA A 158 8.57 -7.25 14.57
C ALA A 158 7.67 -6.07 14.18
N MET A 159 8.24 -4.99 13.64
CA MET A 159 7.50 -3.80 13.21
C MET A 159 6.62 -4.12 12.00
N PHE A 160 7.14 -4.83 10.99
CA PHE A 160 6.35 -5.23 9.82
C PHE A 160 5.18 -6.16 10.20
N ASN A 161 5.37 -7.07 11.15
CA ASN A 161 4.29 -7.91 11.66
C ASN A 161 3.21 -7.09 12.37
N THR A 162 3.61 -6.17 13.27
CA THR A 162 2.68 -5.27 13.97
C THR A 162 1.89 -4.40 12.99
N ASN A 163 2.56 -3.76 12.05
CA ASN A 163 1.93 -2.90 11.05
C ASN A 163 0.96 -3.69 10.16
N GLN A 164 1.36 -4.87 9.68
CA GLN A 164 0.50 -5.73 8.84
C GLN A 164 -0.75 -6.18 9.61
N GLN A 165 -0.62 -6.60 10.87
CA GLN A 165 -1.76 -7.01 11.70
C GLN A 165 -2.73 -5.84 11.94
N ALA A 166 -2.22 -4.67 12.30
CA ALA A 166 -3.02 -3.47 12.50
C ALA A 166 -3.76 -3.05 11.23
N LEU A 167 -3.07 -3.00 10.09
CA LEU A 167 -3.66 -2.67 8.79
C LEU A 167 -4.73 -3.68 8.38
N SER A 168 -4.45 -4.98 8.51
CA SER A 168 -5.41 -6.03 8.15
C SER A 168 -6.66 -5.99 9.04
N SER A 169 -6.50 -5.75 10.33
CA SER A 169 -7.63 -5.59 11.27
C SER A 169 -8.50 -4.39 10.88
N GLN A 170 -7.90 -3.24 10.57
CA GLN A 170 -8.63 -2.04 10.17
C GLN A 170 -9.35 -2.22 8.84
N ILE A 171 -8.71 -2.86 7.83
CA ILE A 171 -9.35 -3.13 6.54
C ILE A 171 -10.57 -4.04 6.73
N ARG A 172 -10.44 -5.12 7.50
CA ARG A 172 -11.57 -6.03 7.80
C ARG A 172 -12.69 -5.34 8.57
N SER A 173 -12.36 -4.49 9.53
CA SER A 173 -13.34 -3.71 10.30
C SER A 173 -14.14 -2.76 9.42
N ILE A 174 -13.46 -2.01 8.53
CA ILE A 174 -14.11 -1.10 7.58
C ILE A 174 -15.01 -1.88 6.63
N ASN A 175 -14.54 -3.03 6.12
CA ASN A 175 -15.32 -3.87 5.22
C ASN A 175 -16.59 -4.40 5.90
N ARG A 176 -16.48 -4.90 7.13
CA ARG A 176 -17.61 -5.39 7.93
C ARG A 176 -18.63 -4.28 8.16
N ALA A 177 -18.20 -3.12 8.66
CA ALA A 177 -19.07 -1.98 8.90
C ALA A 177 -19.77 -1.50 7.60
N SER A 178 -19.09 -1.56 6.46
CA SER A 178 -19.71 -1.24 5.17
C SER A 178 -20.78 -2.26 4.79
N ASN A 179 -20.54 -3.56 4.96
CA ASN A 179 -21.54 -4.59 4.71
C ASN A 179 -22.77 -4.44 5.62
N GLU A 180 -22.55 -4.15 6.91
CA GLU A 180 -23.64 -3.92 7.86
C GLU A 180 -24.53 -2.75 7.43
N LEU A 181 -23.95 -1.66 6.93
CA LEU A 181 -24.71 -0.53 6.39
C LEU A 181 -25.48 -0.91 5.11
N LEU A 182 -24.86 -1.63 4.17
CA LEU A 182 -25.52 -2.08 2.94
C LEU A 182 -26.72 -2.96 3.24
N ILE A 183 -26.57 -3.93 4.15
CA ILE A 183 -27.65 -4.80 4.60
C ILE A 183 -28.77 -4.00 5.31
N LYS A 184 -28.41 -3.08 6.22
CA LYS A 184 -29.37 -2.27 6.96
C LYS A 184 -30.27 -1.42 6.05
N HIS A 185 -29.75 -1.01 4.89
CA HIS A 185 -30.47 -0.19 3.92
C HIS A 185 -30.99 -0.98 2.71
N ASP A 186 -31.05 -2.33 2.82
CA ASP A 186 -31.56 -3.24 1.79
C ASP A 186 -30.96 -2.98 0.41
N VAL A 187 -29.66 -2.69 0.34
CA VAL A 187 -28.94 -2.50 -0.92
C VAL A 187 -28.71 -3.87 -1.58
N ALA A 188 -29.55 -4.22 -2.55
CA ALA A 188 -29.49 -5.50 -3.25
C ALA A 188 -28.35 -5.54 -4.27
N PHE A 189 -28.10 -4.44 -4.97
CA PHE A 189 -27.11 -4.38 -6.06
C PHE A 189 -26.20 -3.18 -5.96
N MET A 190 -24.99 -3.36 -6.47
CA MET A 190 -24.09 -2.27 -6.80
C MET A 190 -23.78 -2.26 -8.30
N VAL A 191 -23.73 -1.06 -8.88
CA VAL A 191 -23.44 -0.84 -10.30
C VAL A 191 -22.09 -0.13 -10.40
N ALA A 192 -21.14 -0.74 -11.09
CA ALA A 192 -19.80 -0.20 -11.26
C ALA A 192 -19.30 -0.42 -12.69
N ASN A 193 -18.46 0.48 -13.18
CA ASN A 193 -17.76 0.21 -14.44
C ASN A 193 -16.65 -0.86 -14.23
N ALA A 194 -16.17 -1.45 -15.33
CA ALA A 194 -15.17 -2.52 -15.32
C ALA A 194 -13.91 -2.22 -14.48
N LYS A 195 -13.51 -0.95 -14.34
CA LYS A 195 -12.34 -0.58 -13.51
C LYS A 195 -12.61 -0.72 -12.03
N ARG A 196 -13.87 -0.52 -11.59
CA ARG A 196 -14.27 -0.50 -10.17
C ARG A 196 -15.09 -1.72 -9.77
N ALA A 197 -15.46 -2.58 -10.70
CA ALA A 197 -16.11 -3.85 -10.40
C ALA A 197 -15.40 -4.65 -9.26
N PRO A 198 -14.06 -4.70 -9.17
CA PRO A 198 -13.38 -5.36 -8.05
C PRO A 198 -13.73 -4.80 -6.67
N PHE A 199 -14.11 -3.52 -6.59
CA PHE A 199 -14.57 -2.93 -5.33
C PHE A 199 -15.85 -3.61 -4.84
N VAL A 200 -16.83 -3.78 -5.74
CA VAL A 200 -18.12 -4.43 -5.43
C VAL A 200 -17.91 -5.85 -4.95
N ASN A 201 -17.04 -6.61 -5.61
CA ASN A 201 -16.73 -8.00 -5.26
C ASN A 201 -16.04 -8.19 -3.89
N GLY A 202 -15.71 -7.10 -3.21
CA GLY A 202 -15.24 -7.10 -1.82
C GLY A 202 -16.37 -7.10 -0.78
N PHE A 203 -17.64 -7.01 -1.22
CA PHE A 203 -18.82 -6.92 -0.37
C PHE A 203 -19.80 -8.07 -0.62
N ALA A 204 -20.76 -8.25 0.28
CA ALA A 204 -21.82 -9.25 0.18
C ALA A 204 -23.02 -8.78 -0.69
N THR A 205 -22.74 -7.99 -1.72
CA THR A 205 -23.74 -7.38 -2.62
C THR A 205 -23.36 -7.71 -4.05
N ASP A 206 -24.34 -8.03 -4.89
CA ASP A 206 -24.10 -8.44 -6.25
C ASP A 206 -23.80 -7.26 -7.17
N LEU A 207 -22.92 -7.49 -8.17
CA LEU A 207 -22.66 -6.56 -9.26
C LEU A 207 -23.76 -6.72 -10.32
N ALA A 208 -24.45 -5.64 -10.63
CA ALA A 208 -25.48 -5.61 -11.68
C ALA A 208 -25.20 -4.51 -12.72
N THR A 209 -25.89 -4.60 -13.85
CA THR A 209 -26.04 -3.42 -14.73
C THR A 209 -27.08 -2.47 -14.17
N GLN A 210 -27.00 -1.19 -14.53
CA GLN A 210 -28.00 -0.23 -14.07
C GLN A 210 -29.40 -0.57 -14.60
N GLN A 211 -29.48 -1.11 -15.82
CA GLN A 211 -30.74 -1.53 -16.43
C GLN A 211 -31.38 -2.70 -15.66
N ASP A 212 -30.61 -3.71 -15.30
CA ASP A 212 -31.11 -4.86 -14.53
C ASP A 212 -31.58 -4.44 -13.14
N ALA A 213 -30.79 -3.60 -12.44
CA ALA A 213 -31.15 -3.10 -11.12
C ALA A 213 -32.46 -2.27 -11.14
N GLN A 214 -32.65 -1.44 -12.14
CA GLN A 214 -33.87 -0.68 -12.35
C GLN A 214 -35.08 -1.58 -12.71
N ALA A 215 -34.87 -2.56 -13.57
CA ALA A 215 -35.94 -3.49 -13.99
C ALA A 215 -36.49 -4.32 -12.83
N LEU A 216 -35.64 -4.66 -11.85
CA LEU A 216 -36.04 -5.42 -10.66
C LEU A 216 -36.71 -4.54 -9.59
N GLY A 217 -36.64 -3.23 -9.70
CA GLY A 217 -37.22 -2.29 -8.72
C GLY A 217 -36.61 -2.37 -7.33
N LEU A 218 -35.38 -2.90 -7.21
CA LEU A 218 -34.67 -3.08 -5.94
C LEU A 218 -33.71 -1.91 -5.69
N ASN A 219 -33.37 -1.70 -4.41
CA ASN A 219 -32.41 -0.67 -4.03
C ASN A 219 -31.01 -0.99 -4.58
N TYR A 220 -30.40 -0.03 -5.22
CA TYR A 220 -29.03 -0.16 -5.74
C TYR A 220 -28.20 1.11 -5.54
N LEU A 221 -26.88 0.94 -5.49
CA LEU A 221 -25.91 2.04 -5.45
C LEU A 221 -25.05 2.04 -6.72
N LEU A 222 -24.84 3.22 -7.26
CA LEU A 222 -23.81 3.46 -8.27
C LEU A 222 -22.46 3.61 -7.54
N VAL A 223 -21.40 2.95 -8.03
CA VAL A 223 -20.05 3.11 -7.49
C VAL A 223 -19.19 3.89 -8.48
N ASP A 224 -18.78 5.08 -8.11
CA ASP A 224 -17.92 5.92 -8.96
C ASP A 224 -16.81 6.60 -8.13
N LYS A 225 -15.80 7.16 -8.82
CA LYS A 225 -14.77 7.98 -8.17
C LYS A 225 -15.37 9.26 -7.60
N VAL A 226 -14.71 9.80 -6.58
CA VAL A 226 -15.06 11.11 -6.02
C VAL A 226 -15.15 12.18 -7.12
N LYS A 227 -16.27 12.88 -7.18
CA LYS A 227 -16.57 14.02 -8.09
C LYS A 227 -16.79 15.29 -7.28
N LYS A 228 -16.69 16.44 -7.96
CA LYS A 228 -16.98 17.75 -7.34
C LYS A 228 -18.45 17.92 -6.97
N SER A 229 -19.35 17.36 -7.79
CA SER A 229 -20.79 17.35 -7.54
C SER A 229 -21.23 15.90 -7.33
N PRO A 230 -21.57 15.49 -6.12
CA PRO A 230 -22.07 14.16 -5.85
C PRO A 230 -23.44 13.96 -6.54
N SER A 231 -23.65 12.77 -7.09
CA SER A 231 -24.96 12.35 -7.60
C SER A 231 -25.68 11.56 -6.53
N PRO A 232 -26.99 11.69 -6.37
CA PRO A 232 -27.78 10.85 -5.46
C PRO A 232 -27.56 9.37 -5.81
N ASN A 233 -27.75 8.47 -4.88
CA ASN A 233 -27.55 7.02 -5.01
C ASN A 233 -26.16 6.62 -5.50
N THR A 234 -25.13 7.48 -5.35
CA THR A 234 -23.77 7.18 -5.78
C THR A 234 -22.81 7.14 -4.60
N TRP A 235 -22.24 5.97 -4.38
CA TRP A 235 -21.11 5.81 -3.47
C TRP A 235 -19.84 6.32 -4.14
N HIS A 236 -19.39 7.48 -3.76
CA HIS A 236 -18.18 8.09 -4.29
C HIS A 236 -16.94 7.57 -3.55
N ILE A 237 -16.10 6.79 -4.23
CA ILE A 237 -14.93 6.16 -3.65
C ILE A 237 -13.61 6.82 -4.07
N ASP A 238 -12.64 6.80 -3.19
CA ASP A 238 -11.23 6.98 -3.52
C ASP A 238 -10.69 5.66 -4.10
N ASP A 239 -10.52 5.60 -5.40
CA ASP A 239 -10.10 4.41 -6.13
C ASP A 239 -8.57 4.27 -6.26
N PHE A 240 -7.81 5.04 -5.51
CA PHE A 240 -6.35 5.09 -5.58
C PHE A 240 -5.79 5.39 -6.98
N SER A 241 -6.60 5.95 -7.86
CA SER A 241 -6.14 6.35 -9.19
C SER A 241 -5.25 7.60 -9.19
N ARG A 242 -5.10 8.26 -8.05
CA ARG A 242 -4.23 9.41 -7.86
C ARG A 242 -3.41 9.28 -6.59
N PHE A 243 -2.20 9.82 -6.65
CA PHE A 243 -1.37 9.99 -5.46
C PHE A 243 -2.05 10.95 -4.46
N LYS A 244 -2.08 10.55 -3.20
CA LYS A 244 -2.46 11.38 -2.05
C LYS A 244 -1.49 11.14 -0.91
N LYS A 245 -1.20 12.17 -0.13
CA LYS A 245 -0.37 12.06 1.09
C LYS A 245 -1.10 11.39 2.24
N ALA A 246 -2.45 11.32 2.16
CA ALA A 246 -3.26 10.72 3.21
C ALA A 246 -2.90 9.24 3.41
N PRO A 247 -2.80 8.76 4.66
CA PRO A 247 -2.53 7.37 4.98
C PRO A 247 -3.55 6.41 4.36
N LEU A 248 -3.12 5.16 4.07
CA LEU A 248 -3.96 4.12 3.48
C LEU A 248 -5.32 4.00 4.19
N VAL A 249 -5.30 3.84 5.51
CA VAL A 249 -6.51 3.64 6.32
C VAL A 249 -7.42 4.85 6.30
N ALA A 250 -6.87 6.06 6.32
CA ALA A 250 -7.67 7.29 6.23
C ALA A 250 -8.43 7.38 4.89
N ARG A 251 -7.80 6.93 3.79
CA ARG A 251 -8.43 6.84 2.46
C ARG A 251 -9.56 5.81 2.44
N LEU A 252 -9.36 4.65 3.05
CA LEU A 252 -10.41 3.61 3.18
C LEU A 252 -11.56 4.07 4.07
N LYS A 253 -11.25 4.71 5.22
CA LYS A 253 -12.28 5.30 6.09
C LYS A 253 -13.08 6.40 5.37
N SER A 254 -12.46 7.18 4.50
CA SER A 254 -13.19 8.18 3.71
C SER A 254 -14.20 7.53 2.75
N ASN A 255 -13.90 6.34 2.21
CA ASN A 255 -14.87 5.58 1.40
C ASN A 255 -16.06 5.11 2.26
N PHE A 256 -15.81 4.61 3.47
CA PHE A 256 -16.88 4.23 4.41
C PHE A 256 -17.76 5.43 4.81
N ASN A 257 -17.15 6.57 5.12
CA ASN A 257 -17.91 7.78 5.48
C ASN A 257 -18.77 8.25 4.30
N ALA A 258 -18.27 8.16 3.06
CA ALA A 258 -19.04 8.48 1.86
C ALA A 258 -20.24 7.53 1.68
N LEU A 259 -20.08 6.22 1.98
CA LEU A 259 -21.21 5.29 2.00
C LEU A 259 -22.28 5.70 3.01
N SER A 260 -21.87 5.95 4.26
CA SER A 260 -22.79 6.37 5.32
C SER A 260 -23.58 7.64 4.95
N GLN A 261 -22.89 8.62 4.35
CA GLN A 261 -23.52 9.84 3.87
C GLN A 261 -24.51 9.59 2.71
N THR A 262 -24.14 8.74 1.76
CA THR A 262 -25.02 8.40 0.63
C THR A 262 -26.27 7.70 1.12
N LEU A 263 -26.13 6.70 2.00
CA LEU A 263 -27.27 5.94 2.52
C LEU A 263 -28.18 6.73 3.44
N SER A 264 -27.68 7.75 4.14
CA SER A 264 -28.51 8.63 4.96
C SER A 264 -29.39 9.59 4.14
N GLN A 265 -29.18 9.68 2.83
CA GLN A 265 -29.96 10.51 1.90
C GLN A 265 -30.96 9.69 1.06
N LEU A 266 -30.96 8.37 1.19
CA LEU A 266 -31.92 7.44 0.59
C LEU A 266 -33.10 7.21 1.52
#